data_42f162e2e6faf211b768d3273723a086
#
_entry.id   42f162e2e6faf211b768d3273723a086
#
_cell.length_a   1.000
_cell.length_b   1.000
_cell.length_c   1.000
_cell.angle_alpha   90.00
_cell.angle_beta   90.00
_cell.angle_gamma   90.00
#
_symmetry.space_group_name_H-M   'P 1'
#
loop_
_entity.id
_entity.type
_entity.pdbx_description
1 polymer ?
#
loop_
_entity_poly.entity_id
_entity_poly.type
_entity_poly.pdbx_seq_one_letter_code
_entity_poly.pdbx_strand_id
1 'polypeptide(L)'
;EKKRKSTCDLAGSRGGDGEEGGRGVARRSSHPSTDRSCSWFIYTLLVAIAAAAPRLELDLTASSHLPHHLPRPPSASPGPAMGTATADQPAGASSDKLRHVESMSELPSGAGKISGVNAVVLGESLADEEHDLVFPSPEFSADALVSSPKQYREMYERSINDPAGFWSEIAETFYWKEKWSPSEVCSENLDVTKGPVQITWFKGGKTNICYNAVDRNVKAGNGDKIAMYWEGNEPGQDGKLTYSELLDKVCQLANYLKSVGVGKGDAVVIYLPMLMELPIAMLACARIGAVHSVVFAGFSADSLAQRIVDCKPKLVLTCNAVKRGAKPILLKDIVDAALVESQKNGFSVGVCLTYENQSAMKREDTKWKVGRDVWWQDVVTNFPTKCDVEWVDAEDPLFLLYTSGSTGKPKGVLHTSGGYMVYTATTFKYAFDYKPADIYWCTADCGWITGHSYVTYGPLLNGAAVLVFEGVCIFLYIFLS
;
A
#
# COMPACT_ATOMS: atom_id res chain seq x y z
N GLU A 1 26.67 4.22 -50.08
CA GLU A 1 26.79 3.40 -51.33
C GLU A 1 26.10 2.06 -51.15
N LYS A 2 25.17 1.81 -52.15
CA LYS A 2 24.54 0.57 -52.63
C LYS A 2 23.75 -0.27 -51.63
N LYS A 3 22.40 -0.16 -51.61
CA LYS A 3 21.40 -0.85 -52.48
C LYS A 3 21.67 -2.33 -52.75
N ARG A 4 20.74 -3.21 -52.32
CA ARG A 4 19.93 -4.08 -53.21
C ARG A 4 18.73 -4.73 -52.54
N LYS A 5 17.62 -4.59 -53.27
CA LYS A 5 16.30 -5.25 -53.19
C LYS A 5 16.36 -6.69 -53.71
N SER A 6 15.39 -7.54 -53.32
CA SER A 6 14.58 -8.43 -54.19
C SER A 6 13.65 -9.21 -53.25
N THR A 7 12.37 -9.09 -53.30
CA THR A 7 11.23 -9.51 -54.17
C THR A 7 11.30 -10.96 -54.67
N CYS A 8 10.23 -11.68 -54.39
CA CYS A 8 9.39 -12.56 -55.19
C CYS A 8 8.69 -13.53 -54.27
N ASP A 9 7.44 -13.62 -54.15
CA ASP A 9 6.24 -13.85 -54.96
C ASP A 9 5.92 -15.35 -55.17
N LEU A 10 4.63 -15.60 -54.87
CA LEU A 10 3.61 -16.36 -55.58
C LEU A 10 3.40 -17.86 -55.39
N ALA A 11 2.17 -18.12 -55.07
CA ALA A 11 1.21 -19.10 -55.67
C ALA A 11 1.24 -20.49 -55.02
N GLY A 12 0.18 -21.14 -54.76
CA GLY A 12 -1.21 -21.12 -55.16
C GLY A 12 -1.83 -22.50 -54.99
N SER A 13 -3.06 -22.47 -54.75
CA SER A 13 -4.21 -23.22 -55.31
C SER A 13 -4.64 -24.56 -54.73
N ARG A 14 -5.93 -24.57 -54.38
CA ARG A 14 -7.04 -25.53 -54.66
C ARG A 14 -6.89 -26.94 -54.01
N GLY A 15 -7.89 -27.50 -53.44
CA GLY A 15 -9.35 -27.50 -53.50
C GLY A 15 -9.77 -28.89 -53.06
N GLY A 16 -11.01 -29.05 -52.69
CA GLY A 16 -11.62 -30.41 -52.59
C GLY A 16 -12.67 -30.56 -51.53
N ASP A 17 -13.90 -30.61 -52.03
CA ASP A 17 -15.18 -30.85 -51.39
C ASP A 17 -15.32 -32.19 -50.66
N GLY A 18 -16.26 -32.29 -49.73
CA GLY A 18 -16.76 -33.56 -49.21
C GLY A 18 -17.76 -33.39 -48.08
N GLU A 19 -19.01 -33.53 -48.41
CA GLU A 19 -20.23 -33.48 -47.58
C GLU A 19 -20.41 -34.71 -46.65
N GLU A 20 -21.42 -34.51 -45.79
CA GLU A 20 -22.27 -35.44 -44.99
C GLU A 20 -21.83 -35.64 -43.55
N GLY A 21 -22.59 -35.29 -42.51
CA GLY A 21 -23.96 -35.67 -42.21
C GLY A 21 -23.98 -36.33 -40.85
N GLY A 22 -24.49 -35.71 -39.81
CA GLY A 22 -24.61 -36.35 -38.51
C GLY A 22 -25.24 -35.46 -37.42
N ARG A 23 -26.55 -35.51 -37.29
CA ARG A 23 -27.29 -34.83 -36.20
C ARG A 23 -26.95 -35.48 -34.86
N GLY A 24 -26.39 -34.71 -33.93
CA GLY A 24 -26.23 -35.06 -32.52
C GLY A 24 -26.75 -33.93 -31.66
N VAL A 25 -27.88 -34.12 -31.02
CA VAL A 25 -28.50 -33.21 -30.06
C VAL A 25 -27.67 -33.23 -28.80
N ALA A 26 -26.84 -32.22 -28.52
CA ALA A 26 -26.18 -32.03 -27.26
C ALA A 26 -26.96 -31.03 -26.42
N ARG A 27 -27.49 -31.51 -25.32
CA ARG A 27 -28.09 -30.73 -24.23
C ARG A 27 -27.07 -29.74 -23.66
N ARG A 28 -27.41 -28.46 -23.70
CA ARG A 28 -26.72 -27.40 -22.94
C ARG A 28 -27.07 -27.57 -21.47
N SER A 29 -26.11 -27.96 -20.66
CA SER A 29 -26.15 -27.75 -19.21
C SER A 29 -25.38 -26.44 -18.93
N SER A 30 -26.11 -25.35 -18.75
CA SER A 30 -25.58 -24.10 -18.24
C SER A 30 -25.50 -24.19 -16.71
N HIS A 31 -24.31 -24.40 -16.18
CA HIS A 31 -24.02 -24.06 -14.78
C HIS A 31 -23.38 -22.67 -14.76
N PRO A 32 -23.92 -21.72 -13.97
CA PRO A 32 -23.20 -20.48 -13.71
C PRO A 32 -22.04 -20.77 -12.75
N SER A 33 -20.81 -20.58 -13.22
CA SER A 33 -19.64 -20.54 -12.39
C SER A 33 -19.73 -19.28 -11.52
N THR A 34 -19.92 -19.44 -10.23
CA THR A 34 -19.84 -18.34 -9.26
C THR A 34 -18.39 -17.88 -9.16
N ASP A 35 -18.17 -16.74 -9.74
CA ASP A 35 -16.89 -16.03 -9.78
C ASP A 35 -16.51 -15.53 -8.38
N ARG A 36 -15.48 -16.15 -7.76
CA ARG A 36 -15.01 -15.83 -6.41
C ARG A 36 -13.87 -14.80 -6.40
N SER A 37 -13.37 -14.40 -7.55
CA SER A 37 -12.18 -13.55 -7.65
C SER A 37 -12.47 -12.06 -7.41
N CYS A 38 -13.61 -11.56 -7.83
CA CYS A 38 -14.09 -10.22 -7.45
C CYS A 38 -14.36 -10.07 -5.94
N SER A 39 -14.60 -11.18 -5.25
CA SER A 39 -14.90 -11.22 -3.81
C SER A 39 -13.77 -10.68 -2.93
N TRP A 40 -12.49 -10.79 -3.33
CA TRP A 40 -11.36 -10.27 -2.56
C TRP A 40 -11.28 -8.74 -2.56
N PHE A 41 -11.58 -8.11 -3.69
CA PHE A 41 -11.64 -6.66 -3.79
C PHE A 41 -12.75 -6.06 -2.91
N ILE A 42 -13.86 -6.77 -2.82
CA ILE A 42 -15.05 -6.35 -2.07
C ILE A 42 -14.88 -6.59 -0.57
N TYR A 43 -14.19 -7.68 -0.19
CA TYR A 43 -13.89 -7.95 1.22
C TYR A 43 -13.02 -6.84 1.84
N THR A 44 -12.08 -6.29 1.08
CA THR A 44 -11.25 -5.15 1.52
C THR A 44 -12.07 -3.87 1.65
N LEU A 45 -13.04 -3.64 0.76
CA LEU A 45 -13.98 -2.53 0.84
C LEU A 45 -14.90 -2.67 2.08
N LEU A 46 -15.38 -3.87 2.37
CA LEU A 46 -16.22 -4.15 3.55
C LEU A 46 -15.46 -3.97 4.87
N VAL A 47 -14.19 -4.40 4.92
CA VAL A 47 -13.34 -4.21 6.11
C VAL A 47 -13.01 -2.72 6.32
N ALA A 48 -12.82 -1.96 5.24
CA ALA A 48 -12.60 -0.51 5.33
C ALA A 48 -13.87 0.24 5.79
N ILE A 49 -15.06 -0.20 5.37
CA ILE A 49 -16.35 0.39 5.80
C ILE A 49 -16.64 0.05 7.28
N ALA A 50 -16.30 -1.16 7.75
CA ALA A 50 -16.44 -1.55 9.15
C ALA A 50 -15.46 -0.80 10.08
N ALA A 51 -14.36 -0.25 9.56
CA ALA A 51 -13.39 0.53 10.33
C ALA A 51 -13.78 2.03 10.46
N ALA A 52 -14.79 2.50 9.73
CA ALA A 52 -15.33 3.85 9.85
C ALA A 52 -16.30 3.94 11.05
N ALA A 53 -15.77 3.81 12.26
CA ALA A 53 -16.55 4.07 13.48
C ALA A 53 -16.86 5.57 13.65
N PRO A 54 -18.03 5.94 14.18
CA PRO A 54 -18.48 7.32 14.25
C PRO A 54 -17.58 8.15 15.18
N ARG A 55 -17.42 9.43 14.83
CA ARG A 55 -16.84 10.47 15.71
C ARG A 55 -17.63 10.51 17.01
N LEU A 56 -17.01 10.10 18.11
CA LEU A 56 -17.50 10.38 19.47
C LEU A 56 -17.20 11.86 19.78
N GLU A 57 -18.21 12.71 19.74
CA GLU A 57 -18.19 13.99 20.46
C GLU A 57 -18.27 13.67 21.95
N LEU A 58 -17.16 13.85 22.65
CA LEU A 58 -17.13 13.86 24.12
C LEU A 58 -17.47 15.26 24.61
N ASP A 59 -18.67 15.40 25.14
CA ASP A 59 -19.14 16.58 25.85
C ASP A 59 -18.42 16.68 27.22
N LEU A 60 -17.45 17.59 27.32
CA LEU A 60 -16.69 17.85 28.54
C LEU A 60 -17.32 18.98 29.36
N THR A 61 -18.42 18.67 30.04
CA THR A 61 -18.90 19.51 31.15
C THR A 61 -19.34 18.64 32.32
N ALA A 62 -18.41 18.30 33.23
CA ALA A 62 -18.76 17.99 34.62
C ALA A 62 -17.49 18.04 35.50
N SER A 63 -17.35 19.15 36.20
CA SER A 63 -17.07 19.40 37.61
C SER A 63 -16.24 18.41 38.43
N SER A 64 -15.06 18.92 38.83
CA SER A 64 -14.36 18.78 40.13
C SER A 64 -14.96 17.86 41.21
N HIS A 65 -14.20 16.88 41.68
CA HIS A 65 -13.89 16.50 43.06
C HIS A 65 -13.06 15.19 43.07
N LEU A 66 -11.77 15.30 43.38
CA LEU A 66 -10.90 14.19 43.73
C LEU A 66 -10.44 14.29 45.17
N PRO A 67 -10.54 13.25 46.01
CA PRO A 67 -9.86 13.21 47.27
C PRO A 67 -8.47 12.58 47.12
N HIS A 68 -7.48 13.22 47.76
CA HIS A 68 -6.13 12.72 48.00
C HIS A 68 -6.15 11.46 48.86
N HIS A 69 -5.39 10.40 48.40
CA HIS A 69 -4.55 9.51 49.23
C HIS A 69 -4.05 8.34 48.37
N LEU A 70 -2.74 8.31 48.11
CA LEU A 70 -2.02 7.11 47.66
C LEU A 70 -0.78 6.94 48.54
N PRO A 71 -0.47 5.73 49.09
CA PRO A 71 0.73 5.43 49.85
C PRO A 71 1.91 5.08 48.96
N ARG A 72 3.13 5.45 49.42
CA ARG A 72 4.43 5.16 48.80
C ARG A 72 4.81 3.68 48.92
N PRO A 73 5.52 3.10 47.94
CA PRO A 73 6.11 1.79 48.08
C PRO A 73 7.48 1.85 48.80
N PRO A 74 7.90 0.78 49.48
CA PRO A 74 9.14 0.73 50.27
C PRO A 74 10.38 0.41 49.42
N SER A 75 11.51 0.92 49.91
CA SER A 75 12.86 0.80 49.39
C SER A 75 13.43 -0.62 49.49
N ALA A 76 14.17 -1.05 48.44
CA ALA A 76 14.98 -2.27 48.42
C ALA A 76 16.45 -1.98 48.74
N SER A 77 17.06 -2.80 49.58
CA SER A 77 18.49 -2.86 49.84
C SER A 77 19.13 -4.12 49.25
N PRO A 78 20.48 -4.15 49.03
CA PRO A 78 21.13 -5.04 48.08
C PRO A 78 21.87 -6.24 48.66
N GLY A 79 22.11 -7.28 47.80
CA GLY A 79 23.19 -8.25 47.79
C GLY A 79 22.91 -9.62 48.39
N PRO A 80 23.78 -10.62 48.21
CA PRO A 80 25.04 -10.70 47.45
C PRO A 80 25.14 -11.87 46.44
N ALA A 81 26.29 -11.94 45.79
CA ALA A 81 26.72 -12.80 44.69
C ALA A 81 27.06 -14.27 45.06
N MET A 82 27.28 -15.04 44.00
CA MET A 82 28.05 -16.27 43.77
C MET A 82 27.31 -17.62 43.75
N GLY A 83 27.64 -18.38 42.70
CA GLY A 83 27.51 -19.82 42.66
C GLY A 83 27.40 -20.42 41.23
N THR A 84 28.56 -20.69 40.62
CA THR A 84 28.72 -21.57 39.46
C THR A 84 28.42 -23.01 39.82
N ALA A 85 27.68 -23.75 38.98
CA ALA A 85 27.88 -25.21 38.82
C ALA A 85 27.17 -25.76 37.57
N THR A 86 27.89 -26.60 36.93
CA THR A 86 27.81 -27.40 35.73
C THR A 86 26.68 -28.44 35.68
N ALA A 87 26.25 -28.70 34.42
CA ALA A 87 25.87 -29.98 33.79
C ALA A 87 25.00 -31.00 34.57
N ASP A 88 23.88 -31.40 33.94
CA ASP A 88 23.65 -32.78 33.47
C ASP A 88 22.22 -32.93 32.88
N GLN A 89 22.15 -33.54 31.72
CA GLN A 89 20.92 -34.19 31.22
C GLN A 89 20.82 -35.58 31.89
N PRO A 90 19.61 -36.18 31.99
CA PRO A 90 19.22 -37.08 30.93
C PRO A 90 17.71 -37.17 30.60
N ALA A 91 17.52 -37.78 29.47
CA ALA A 91 16.35 -38.25 28.75
C ALA A 91 15.21 -38.92 29.57
N GLY A 92 14.00 -38.86 29.00
CA GLY A 92 12.91 -39.78 29.33
C GLY A 92 11.53 -39.39 28.85
N ALA A 93 11.18 -39.91 27.71
CA ALA A 93 9.88 -40.30 27.16
C ALA A 93 8.58 -40.00 27.94
N SER A 94 7.56 -39.50 27.25
CA SER A 94 6.28 -40.17 27.11
C SER A 94 5.36 -39.47 26.12
N SER A 95 4.97 -40.24 25.13
CA SER A 95 3.91 -40.06 24.14
C SER A 95 2.51 -39.92 24.76
N ASP A 96 1.61 -39.50 23.87
CA ASP A 96 0.16 -39.60 23.89
C ASP A 96 -0.65 -38.38 24.33
N LYS A 97 -1.18 -37.72 23.30
CA LYS A 97 -2.64 -37.63 23.05
C LYS A 97 -2.96 -36.74 21.85
N LEU A 98 -2.81 -37.31 20.66
CA LEU A 98 -3.58 -36.93 19.47
C LEU A 98 -4.99 -37.42 19.66
N ARG A 99 -5.95 -36.53 19.87
CA ARG A 99 -7.37 -36.86 19.71
C ARG A 99 -7.78 -36.56 18.27
N HIS A 100 -8.17 -37.64 17.60
CA HIS A 100 -8.96 -37.68 16.39
C HIS A 100 -10.13 -36.71 16.45
N VAL A 101 -10.31 -35.91 15.39
CA VAL A 101 -11.61 -35.38 14.99
C VAL A 101 -12.08 -36.22 13.85
N GLU A 102 -13.09 -37.05 14.15
CA GLU A 102 -13.78 -37.90 13.19
C GLU A 102 -14.55 -37.06 12.16
N SER A 103 -14.53 -37.57 10.94
CA SER A 103 -15.32 -37.16 9.80
C SER A 103 -16.80 -37.14 10.10
N MET A 104 -17.48 -36.05 9.89
CA MET A 104 -18.91 -36.01 9.65
C MET A 104 -19.18 -36.05 8.15
N SER A 105 -19.33 -37.23 7.62
CA SER A 105 -20.11 -37.52 6.42
C SER A 105 -21.53 -37.75 6.87
N GLU A 106 -22.46 -36.93 6.35
CA GLU A 106 -23.84 -37.24 5.95
C GLU A 106 -24.68 -35.97 5.98
N LEU A 107 -24.93 -35.42 4.80
CA LEU A 107 -25.98 -34.44 4.57
C LEU A 107 -27.12 -35.14 3.83
N PRO A 108 -28.36 -35.02 4.28
CA PRO A 108 -29.50 -35.63 3.60
C PRO A 108 -29.82 -34.90 2.29
N SER A 109 -30.06 -35.69 1.25
CA SER A 109 -30.56 -35.27 -0.05
C SER A 109 -31.99 -34.70 0.08
N GLY A 110 -32.13 -33.40 -0.11
CA GLY A 110 -33.40 -32.72 -0.28
C GLY A 110 -33.25 -31.61 -1.29
N ALA A 111 -33.69 -31.85 -2.53
CA ALA A 111 -33.73 -30.85 -3.58
C ALA A 111 -34.73 -29.74 -3.23
N GLY A 112 -34.22 -28.57 -2.83
CA GLY A 112 -34.96 -27.34 -2.71
C GLY A 112 -34.22 -26.23 -3.45
N LYS A 113 -34.88 -25.61 -4.40
CA LYS A 113 -34.42 -24.46 -5.17
C LYS A 113 -33.93 -23.37 -4.23
N ILE A 114 -32.62 -23.05 -4.23
CA ILE A 114 -32.10 -21.85 -3.62
C ILE A 114 -32.13 -20.77 -4.69
N SER A 115 -33.28 -20.12 -4.77
CA SER A 115 -33.47 -18.83 -5.46
C SER A 115 -33.34 -17.75 -4.39
N GLY A 116 -32.35 -16.86 -4.53
CA GLY A 116 -32.22 -15.66 -3.74
C GLY A 116 -31.54 -15.90 -2.38
N VAL A 117 -30.23 -15.64 -2.29
CA VAL A 117 -29.61 -15.32 -1.00
C VAL A 117 -30.12 -13.93 -0.64
N ASN A 118 -31.23 -13.91 0.09
CA ASN A 118 -31.78 -12.70 0.63
C ASN A 118 -30.81 -12.12 1.67
N ALA A 119 -30.46 -10.87 1.53
CA ALA A 119 -29.81 -10.07 2.56
C ALA A 119 -30.58 -10.03 3.91
N VAL A 120 -31.79 -10.64 3.93
CA VAL A 120 -32.65 -10.84 5.08
C VAL A 120 -32.08 -11.84 6.09
N VAL A 121 -31.23 -12.81 5.68
CA VAL A 121 -30.68 -13.82 6.61
C VAL A 121 -29.66 -13.22 7.59
N LEU A 122 -28.99 -12.13 7.22
CA LEU A 122 -28.15 -11.38 8.17
C LEU A 122 -28.98 -10.45 9.07
N GLY A 123 -30.16 -10.05 8.61
CA GLY A 123 -31.09 -9.25 9.41
C GLY A 123 -31.87 -10.05 10.47
N GLU A 124 -32.25 -11.28 10.15
CA GLU A 124 -33.05 -12.10 11.10
C GLU A 124 -32.19 -12.70 12.22
N SER A 125 -30.90 -12.95 11.99
CA SER A 125 -29.97 -13.41 13.04
C SER A 125 -29.50 -12.28 13.97
N LEU A 126 -29.71 -11.02 13.60
CA LEU A 126 -29.36 -9.83 14.41
C LEU A 126 -30.59 -9.18 15.07
N ALA A 127 -31.81 -9.71 14.81
CA ALA A 127 -33.04 -9.11 15.30
C ALA A 127 -33.26 -9.26 16.82
N ASP A 128 -32.51 -10.13 17.49
CA ASP A 128 -32.60 -10.31 18.95
C ASP A 128 -31.65 -9.37 19.73
N GLU A 129 -30.78 -8.58 19.04
CA GLU A 129 -29.91 -7.59 19.66
C GLU A 129 -30.16 -6.18 19.07
N GLU A 130 -31.41 -5.72 19.19
CA GLU A 130 -31.85 -4.39 18.71
C GLU A 130 -31.11 -3.22 19.39
N HIS A 131 -30.31 -3.49 20.42
CA HIS A 131 -29.56 -2.50 21.20
C HIS A 131 -28.17 -2.16 20.63
N ASP A 132 -27.63 -2.95 19.68
CA ASP A 132 -26.28 -2.75 19.15
C ASP A 132 -26.24 -2.12 17.72
N LEU A 133 -27.41 -1.83 17.13
CA LEU A 133 -27.49 -1.18 15.82
C LEU A 133 -27.35 0.34 15.95
N VAL A 134 -26.28 0.87 15.38
CA VAL A 134 -26.07 2.32 15.28
C VAL A 134 -26.46 2.77 13.88
N PHE A 135 -27.48 3.64 13.80
CA PHE A 135 -27.91 4.25 12.54
C PHE A 135 -27.23 5.60 12.36
N PRO A 136 -26.74 5.91 11.12
CA PRO A 136 -26.21 7.23 10.83
C PRO A 136 -27.32 8.29 10.96
N SER A 137 -26.95 9.53 11.32
CA SER A 137 -27.90 10.63 11.34
C SER A 137 -28.42 10.92 9.91
N PRO A 138 -29.65 11.46 9.79
CA PRO A 138 -30.19 11.87 8.48
C PRO A 138 -29.29 12.88 7.77
N GLU A 139 -28.67 13.81 8.50
CA GLU A 139 -27.76 14.83 7.97
C GLU A 139 -26.50 14.18 7.41
N PHE A 140 -25.90 13.24 8.16
CA PHE A 140 -24.72 12.49 7.69
C PHE A 140 -25.07 11.69 6.42
N SER A 141 -26.20 10.99 6.43
CA SER A 141 -26.63 10.18 5.28
C SER A 141 -26.91 11.04 4.05
N ALA A 142 -27.46 12.24 4.22
CA ALA A 142 -27.77 13.15 3.10
C ALA A 142 -26.51 13.69 2.41
N ASP A 143 -25.41 13.87 3.15
CA ASP A 143 -24.13 14.35 2.63
C ASP A 143 -23.18 13.22 2.19
N ALA A 144 -23.49 11.98 2.55
CA ALA A 144 -22.64 10.83 2.24
C ALA A 144 -22.59 10.55 0.73
N LEU A 145 -21.38 10.20 0.21
CA LEU A 145 -21.18 9.80 -1.19
C LEU A 145 -21.98 8.55 -1.55
N VAL A 146 -22.18 7.67 -0.57
CA VAL A 146 -23.09 6.50 -0.66
C VAL A 146 -24.16 6.69 0.42
N SER A 147 -25.27 7.32 0.03
CA SER A 147 -26.28 7.82 0.96
C SER A 147 -27.29 6.77 1.42
N SER A 148 -27.28 5.58 0.86
CA SER A 148 -28.25 4.52 1.21
C SER A 148 -27.76 3.11 0.93
N PRO A 149 -28.29 2.09 1.66
CA PRO A 149 -28.03 0.68 1.37
C PRO A 149 -28.46 0.25 -0.06
N LYS A 150 -29.44 0.95 -0.63
CA LYS A 150 -29.88 0.70 -2.02
C LYS A 150 -28.79 1.13 -3.00
N GLN A 151 -28.27 2.34 -2.88
CA GLN A 151 -27.19 2.85 -3.73
C GLN A 151 -25.93 1.97 -3.62
N TYR A 152 -25.58 1.53 -2.39
CA TYR A 152 -24.48 0.61 -2.18
C TYR A 152 -24.68 -0.71 -2.95
N ARG A 153 -25.86 -1.32 -2.85
CA ARG A 153 -26.15 -2.58 -3.56
C ARG A 153 -26.09 -2.40 -5.08
N GLU A 154 -26.64 -1.32 -5.61
CA GLU A 154 -26.59 -1.02 -7.06
C GLU A 154 -25.14 -0.88 -7.56
N MET A 155 -24.29 -0.17 -6.83
CA MET A 155 -22.86 -0.06 -7.14
C MET A 155 -22.15 -1.41 -7.04
N TYR A 156 -22.42 -2.17 -6.00
CA TYR A 156 -21.86 -3.50 -5.77
C TYR A 156 -22.26 -4.48 -6.88
N GLU A 157 -23.55 -4.60 -7.17
CA GLU A 157 -24.05 -5.47 -8.23
C GLU A 157 -23.48 -5.10 -9.59
N ARG A 158 -23.37 -3.81 -9.89
CA ARG A 158 -22.74 -3.34 -11.13
C ARG A 158 -21.25 -3.73 -11.18
N SER A 159 -20.52 -3.58 -10.09
CA SER A 159 -19.09 -3.93 -10.04
C SER A 159 -18.81 -5.42 -10.29
N ILE A 160 -19.79 -6.30 -10.01
CA ILE A 160 -19.71 -7.75 -10.22
C ILE A 160 -20.23 -8.15 -11.61
N ASN A 161 -21.37 -7.60 -12.01
CA ASN A 161 -22.06 -8.03 -13.24
C ASN A 161 -21.49 -7.35 -14.50
N ASP A 162 -20.90 -6.15 -14.35
CA ASP A 162 -20.24 -5.39 -15.42
C ASP A 162 -18.94 -4.76 -14.90
N PRO A 163 -17.95 -5.57 -14.49
CA PRO A 163 -16.69 -5.03 -13.96
C PRO A 163 -15.94 -4.16 -14.97
N ALA A 164 -15.98 -4.51 -16.24
CA ALA A 164 -15.31 -3.74 -17.29
C ALA A 164 -15.90 -2.33 -17.43
N GLY A 165 -17.23 -2.22 -17.51
CA GLY A 165 -17.91 -0.92 -17.58
C GLY A 165 -17.75 -0.11 -16.30
N PHE A 166 -17.93 -0.74 -15.14
CA PHE A 166 -17.82 -0.09 -13.84
C PHE A 166 -16.42 0.52 -13.60
N TRP A 167 -15.38 -0.26 -13.80
CA TRP A 167 -14.01 0.21 -13.56
C TRP A 167 -13.48 1.14 -14.66
N SER A 168 -13.95 0.99 -15.91
CA SER A 168 -13.64 1.95 -16.97
C SER A 168 -14.15 3.34 -16.67
N GLU A 169 -15.40 3.47 -16.23
CA GLU A 169 -16.02 4.75 -15.89
C GLU A 169 -15.22 5.47 -14.78
N ILE A 170 -14.81 4.73 -13.77
CA ILE A 170 -13.97 5.29 -12.69
C ILE A 170 -12.59 5.66 -13.22
N ALA A 171 -11.96 4.78 -14.00
CA ALA A 171 -10.63 5.01 -14.54
C ALA A 171 -10.57 6.21 -15.49
N GLU A 172 -11.65 6.52 -16.20
CA GLU A 172 -11.75 7.69 -17.08
C GLU A 172 -11.68 9.04 -16.35
N THR A 173 -11.89 9.06 -15.06
CA THR A 173 -11.72 10.27 -14.23
C THR A 173 -10.24 10.64 -14.02
N PHE A 174 -9.31 9.76 -14.36
CA PHE A 174 -7.87 9.96 -14.28
C PHE A 174 -7.28 10.26 -15.65
N TYR A 175 -6.06 10.81 -15.65
CA TYR A 175 -5.34 11.05 -16.88
C TYR A 175 -4.60 9.79 -17.35
N TRP A 176 -4.86 9.40 -18.60
CA TRP A 176 -4.15 8.36 -19.32
C TRP A 176 -3.50 8.96 -20.56
N LYS A 177 -2.21 8.70 -20.73
CA LYS A 177 -1.49 9.09 -21.95
C LYS A 177 -2.00 8.34 -23.16
N GLU A 178 -2.27 7.05 -22.97
CA GLU A 178 -2.93 6.15 -23.91
C GLU A 178 -4.00 5.38 -23.13
N LYS A 179 -5.23 5.32 -23.64
CA LYS A 179 -6.29 4.55 -23.00
C LYS A 179 -6.16 3.07 -23.39
N TRP A 180 -6.66 2.20 -22.54
CA TRP A 180 -6.79 0.77 -22.77
C TRP A 180 -7.86 0.47 -23.83
N SER A 181 -7.81 -0.74 -24.41
CA SER A 181 -8.93 -1.24 -25.24
C SER A 181 -10.11 -1.62 -24.34
N PRO A 182 -11.36 -1.33 -24.72
CA PRO A 182 -12.55 -1.71 -23.96
C PRO A 182 -12.64 -3.22 -23.62
N SER A 183 -12.09 -4.09 -24.46
CA SER A 183 -12.00 -5.54 -24.22
C SER A 183 -10.90 -5.97 -23.25
N GLU A 184 -9.99 -5.05 -22.88
CA GLU A 184 -8.79 -5.32 -22.08
C GLU A 184 -8.81 -4.59 -20.73
N VAL A 185 -10.00 -4.20 -20.27
CA VAL A 185 -10.17 -3.52 -18.97
C VAL A 185 -9.76 -4.42 -17.82
N CYS A 186 -10.26 -5.67 -17.86
CA CYS A 186 -10.00 -6.68 -16.86
C CYS A 186 -9.92 -8.05 -17.55
N SER A 187 -8.85 -8.79 -17.27
CA SER A 187 -8.76 -10.21 -17.63
C SER A 187 -8.11 -11.01 -16.53
N GLU A 188 -8.56 -12.24 -16.35
CA GLU A 188 -8.03 -13.13 -15.34
C GLU A 188 -7.92 -14.58 -15.83
N ASN A 189 -6.90 -15.28 -15.35
CA ASN A 189 -6.79 -16.71 -15.38
C ASN A 189 -6.46 -17.21 -13.98
N LEU A 190 -7.43 -17.80 -13.29
CA LEU A 190 -7.25 -18.45 -11.99
C LEU A 190 -7.20 -19.97 -12.11
N ASP A 191 -7.42 -20.51 -13.31
CA ASP A 191 -7.37 -21.92 -13.60
C ASP A 191 -5.95 -22.35 -13.98
N VAL A 192 -5.23 -22.98 -13.04
CA VAL A 192 -3.86 -23.45 -13.23
C VAL A 192 -3.72 -24.49 -14.34
N THR A 193 -4.81 -25.13 -14.78
CA THR A 193 -4.79 -26.08 -15.91
C THR A 193 -4.72 -25.39 -17.27
N LYS A 194 -5.07 -24.07 -17.32
CA LYS A 194 -5.02 -23.22 -18.51
C LYS A 194 -3.76 -22.37 -18.59
N GLY A 195 -2.87 -22.48 -17.62
CA GLY A 195 -1.63 -21.71 -17.56
C GLY A 195 -1.36 -21.09 -16.20
N PRO A 196 -0.39 -20.19 -16.09
CA PRO A 196 -0.11 -19.49 -14.84
C PRO A 196 -1.29 -18.61 -14.41
N VAL A 197 -1.48 -18.47 -13.09
CA VAL A 197 -2.43 -17.50 -12.52
C VAL A 197 -2.02 -16.11 -12.97
N GLN A 198 -2.95 -15.40 -13.56
CA GLN A 198 -2.73 -14.04 -14.09
C GLN A 198 -3.99 -13.20 -13.87
N ILE A 199 -3.80 -11.97 -13.44
CA ILE A 199 -4.83 -10.94 -13.34
C ILE A 199 -4.24 -9.69 -13.95
N THR A 200 -4.93 -9.08 -14.91
CA THR A 200 -4.49 -7.84 -15.57
C THR A 200 -5.60 -6.80 -15.58
N TRP A 201 -5.20 -5.54 -15.41
CA TRP A 201 -6.12 -4.41 -15.44
C TRP A 201 -5.66 -3.34 -16.43
N PHE A 202 -6.59 -2.83 -17.25
CA PHE A 202 -6.36 -1.73 -18.18
C PHE A 202 -5.19 -1.99 -19.15
N LYS A 203 -5.06 -3.20 -19.64
CA LYS A 203 -3.96 -3.63 -20.52
C LYS A 203 -3.86 -2.75 -21.75
N GLY A 204 -2.66 -2.31 -22.06
CA GLY A 204 -2.35 -1.38 -23.16
C GLY A 204 -2.60 0.09 -22.79
N GLY A 205 -3.20 0.38 -21.64
CA GLY A 205 -3.28 1.74 -21.12
C GLY A 205 -1.93 2.23 -20.59
N LYS A 206 -1.61 3.51 -20.84
CA LYS A 206 -0.40 4.16 -20.30
C LYS A 206 -0.77 5.34 -19.42
N THR A 207 -0.24 5.35 -18.23
CA THR A 207 -0.48 6.40 -17.24
C THR A 207 0.76 6.62 -16.36
N ASN A 208 0.65 7.51 -15.39
CA ASN A 208 1.62 7.64 -14.30
C ASN A 208 0.87 8.07 -13.04
N ILE A 209 1.03 7.32 -11.96
CA ILE A 209 0.31 7.59 -10.70
C ILE A 209 0.77 8.89 -10.05
N CYS A 210 2.05 9.26 -10.13
CA CYS A 210 2.55 10.53 -9.61
C CYS A 210 1.94 11.72 -10.36
N TYR A 211 1.85 11.65 -11.70
CA TYR A 211 1.16 12.67 -12.48
C TYR A 211 -0.29 12.85 -12.02
N ASN A 212 -1.01 11.76 -11.83
CA ASN A 212 -2.40 11.80 -11.39
C ASN A 212 -2.56 12.30 -9.95
N ALA A 213 -1.62 11.98 -9.07
CA ALA A 213 -1.65 12.39 -7.68
C ALA A 213 -1.25 13.87 -7.48
N VAL A 214 -0.32 14.39 -8.29
CA VAL A 214 0.26 15.72 -8.06
C VAL A 214 0.03 16.66 -9.23
N ASP A 215 0.59 16.39 -10.44
CA ASP A 215 0.51 17.31 -11.60
C ASP A 215 -0.93 17.62 -11.99
N ARG A 216 -1.82 16.62 -11.97
CA ARG A 216 -3.23 16.79 -12.31
C ARG A 216 -3.91 17.79 -11.38
N ASN A 217 -3.61 17.74 -10.08
CA ASN A 217 -4.15 18.68 -9.11
C ASN A 217 -3.62 20.11 -9.33
N VAL A 218 -2.31 20.27 -9.56
CA VAL A 218 -1.72 21.57 -9.89
C VAL A 218 -2.35 22.16 -11.15
N LYS A 219 -2.50 21.34 -12.22
CA LYS A 219 -3.12 21.76 -13.49
C LYS A 219 -4.60 22.08 -13.38
N ALA A 220 -5.29 21.48 -12.42
CA ALA A 220 -6.69 21.78 -12.10
C ALA A 220 -6.88 23.06 -11.26
N GLY A 221 -5.80 23.80 -10.96
CA GLY A 221 -5.85 25.03 -10.18
C GLY A 221 -5.73 24.84 -8.66
N ASN A 222 -5.42 23.63 -8.20
CA ASN A 222 -5.23 23.33 -6.78
C ASN A 222 -3.77 23.46 -6.33
N GLY A 223 -2.91 24.17 -7.08
CA GLY A 223 -1.50 24.30 -6.78
C GLY A 223 -1.19 24.86 -5.40
N ASP A 224 -1.98 25.82 -4.94
CA ASP A 224 -1.84 26.48 -3.64
C ASP A 224 -2.56 25.73 -2.49
N LYS A 225 -3.35 24.70 -2.81
CA LYS A 225 -3.97 23.85 -1.79
C LYS A 225 -2.89 23.05 -1.06
N ILE A 226 -3.02 22.94 0.27
CA ILE A 226 -2.12 22.08 1.04
C ILE A 226 -2.33 20.62 0.61
N ALA A 227 -1.24 19.96 0.24
CA ALA A 227 -1.18 18.55 -0.05
C ALA A 227 -0.81 17.73 1.18
N MET A 228 0.16 18.21 1.96
CA MET A 228 0.62 17.53 3.17
C MET A 228 0.84 18.51 4.31
N TYR A 229 0.38 18.11 5.50
CA TYR A 229 0.84 18.59 6.79
C TYR A 229 1.77 17.56 7.38
N TRP A 230 2.74 17.99 8.16
CA TRP A 230 3.62 17.11 8.92
C TRP A 230 3.72 17.60 10.35
N GLU A 231 3.67 16.67 11.28
CA GLU A 231 3.86 16.89 12.70
C GLU A 231 5.00 16.02 13.20
N GLY A 232 5.96 16.62 13.87
CA GLY A 232 7.12 15.96 14.45
C GLY A 232 6.85 15.36 15.82
N ASN A 233 7.92 14.93 16.51
CA ASN A 233 7.82 14.31 17.82
C ASN A 233 7.69 15.30 18.97
N GLU A 234 8.07 16.56 18.77
CA GLU A 234 8.08 17.58 19.82
C GLU A 234 7.13 18.73 19.42
N PRO A 235 6.44 19.36 20.37
CA PRO A 235 5.60 20.52 20.08
C PRO A 235 6.34 21.62 19.32
N GLY A 236 5.73 22.12 18.25
CA GLY A 236 6.31 23.14 17.38
C GLY A 236 7.27 22.60 16.32
N GLN A 237 7.38 21.28 16.19
CA GLN A 237 8.00 20.64 15.04
C GLN A 237 6.91 20.29 14.03
N ASP A 238 6.59 21.23 13.18
CA ASP A 238 5.54 21.07 12.17
C ASP A 238 6.01 21.57 10.80
N GLY A 239 5.27 21.19 9.76
CA GLY A 239 5.52 21.63 8.41
C GLY A 239 4.31 21.38 7.52
N LYS A 240 4.32 22.04 6.36
CA LYS A 240 3.28 21.84 5.34
C LYS A 240 3.86 22.03 3.95
N LEU A 241 3.25 21.38 2.97
CA LEU A 241 3.54 21.54 1.55
C LEU A 241 2.24 21.73 0.78
N THR A 242 2.22 22.71 -0.10
CA THR A 242 1.19 22.81 -1.14
C THR A 242 1.42 21.77 -2.23
N TYR A 243 0.43 21.56 -3.11
CA TYR A 243 0.60 20.66 -4.27
C TYR A 243 1.70 21.14 -5.22
N SER A 244 1.89 22.46 -5.39
CA SER A 244 2.98 23.03 -6.20
C SER A 244 4.34 22.74 -5.56
N GLU A 245 4.49 22.99 -4.27
CA GLU A 245 5.75 22.70 -3.55
C GLU A 245 6.07 21.22 -3.52
N LEU A 246 5.04 20.37 -3.36
CA LEU A 246 5.20 18.91 -3.44
C LEU A 246 5.71 18.50 -4.83
N LEU A 247 5.12 19.06 -5.90
CA LEU A 247 5.57 18.79 -7.27
C LEU A 247 7.04 19.18 -7.47
N ASP A 248 7.45 20.35 -6.99
CA ASP A 248 8.83 20.82 -7.09
C ASP A 248 9.81 19.87 -6.40
N LYS A 249 9.51 19.47 -5.15
CA LYS A 249 10.34 18.53 -4.38
C LYS A 249 10.39 17.14 -5.02
N VAL A 250 9.28 16.64 -5.52
CA VAL A 250 9.21 15.36 -6.25
C VAL A 250 10.06 15.42 -7.52
N CYS A 251 9.99 16.51 -8.29
CA CYS A 251 10.79 16.68 -9.49
C CYS A 251 12.29 16.81 -9.20
N GLN A 252 12.68 17.53 -8.14
CA GLN A 252 14.08 17.64 -7.73
C GLN A 252 14.66 16.27 -7.39
N LEU A 253 13.98 15.49 -6.57
CA LEU A 253 14.43 14.14 -6.22
C LEU A 253 14.42 13.21 -7.44
N ALA A 254 13.40 13.27 -8.28
CA ALA A 254 13.32 12.47 -9.50
C ALA A 254 14.51 12.74 -10.45
N ASN A 255 14.89 14.00 -10.61
CA ASN A 255 16.07 14.40 -11.41
C ASN A 255 17.38 13.92 -10.77
N TYR A 256 17.50 13.99 -9.44
CA TYR A 256 18.65 13.41 -8.75
C TYR A 256 18.74 11.90 -8.98
N LEU A 257 17.65 11.16 -8.81
CA LEU A 257 17.60 9.72 -9.04
C LEU A 257 18.06 9.37 -10.47
N LYS A 258 17.57 10.10 -11.48
CA LYS A 258 18.00 9.93 -12.87
C LYS A 258 19.50 10.20 -13.04
N SER A 259 20.06 11.20 -12.35
CA SER A 259 21.48 11.57 -12.45
C SER A 259 22.42 10.48 -11.91
N VAL A 260 21.94 9.65 -10.97
CA VAL A 260 22.67 8.51 -10.42
C VAL A 260 22.32 7.18 -11.10
N GLY A 261 21.64 7.23 -12.25
CA GLY A 261 21.37 6.10 -13.13
C GLY A 261 20.15 5.27 -12.74
N VAL A 262 19.19 5.85 -12.01
CA VAL A 262 17.89 5.22 -11.75
C VAL A 262 16.93 5.56 -12.88
N GLY A 263 16.28 4.55 -13.45
CA GLY A 263 15.28 4.68 -14.50
C GLY A 263 14.11 3.73 -14.34
N LYS A 264 13.30 3.63 -15.38
CA LYS A 264 12.13 2.75 -15.43
C LYS A 264 12.52 1.31 -15.12
N GLY A 265 11.81 0.68 -14.18
CA GLY A 265 12.01 -0.71 -13.76
C GLY A 265 13.14 -0.93 -12.75
N ASP A 266 13.99 0.07 -12.49
CA ASP A 266 15.02 -0.04 -11.46
C ASP A 266 14.41 0.05 -10.06
N ALA A 267 14.91 -0.78 -9.13
CA ALA A 267 14.45 -0.77 -7.76
C ALA A 267 15.17 0.31 -6.92
N VAL A 268 14.43 0.91 -5.99
CA VAL A 268 14.92 1.86 -4.98
C VAL A 268 14.38 1.44 -3.62
N VAL A 269 15.27 1.19 -2.66
CA VAL A 269 14.85 0.90 -1.28
C VAL A 269 14.75 2.19 -0.49
N ILE A 270 13.63 2.36 0.21
CA ILE A 270 13.32 3.52 1.05
C ILE A 270 13.20 3.05 2.51
N TYR A 271 14.14 3.46 3.35
CA TYR A 271 14.17 3.18 4.79
C TYR A 271 14.16 4.50 5.55
N LEU A 272 13.02 5.19 5.48
CA LEU A 272 12.77 6.51 6.08
C LEU A 272 11.68 6.40 7.15
N PRO A 273 11.76 7.21 8.23
CA PRO A 273 10.63 7.38 9.15
C PRO A 273 9.52 8.20 8.49
N MET A 274 8.41 8.42 9.20
CA MET A 274 7.25 9.17 8.71
C MET A 274 7.55 10.69 8.63
N LEU A 275 8.46 11.04 7.73
CA LEU A 275 8.78 12.42 7.30
C LEU A 275 8.08 12.72 5.98
N MET A 276 7.96 14.00 5.60
CA MET A 276 7.43 14.38 4.28
C MET A 276 8.27 13.81 3.13
N GLU A 277 9.56 13.59 3.36
CA GLU A 277 10.50 12.99 2.40
C GLU A 277 10.15 11.56 2.01
N LEU A 278 9.41 10.83 2.84
CA LEU A 278 8.99 9.47 2.55
C LEU A 278 7.95 9.42 1.41
N PRO A 279 6.79 10.11 1.47
CA PRO A 279 5.88 10.21 0.33
C PRO A 279 6.53 10.88 -0.90
N ILE A 280 7.40 11.88 -0.72
CA ILE A 280 8.15 12.52 -1.82
C ILE A 280 9.02 11.48 -2.53
N ALA A 281 9.72 10.62 -1.81
CA ALA A 281 10.55 9.57 -2.39
C ALA A 281 9.73 8.53 -3.17
N MET A 282 8.57 8.11 -2.63
CA MET A 282 7.64 7.20 -3.30
C MET A 282 7.15 7.81 -4.62
N LEU A 283 6.71 9.07 -4.59
CA LEU A 283 6.21 9.80 -5.77
C LEU A 283 7.32 10.06 -6.80
N ALA A 284 8.54 10.37 -6.36
CA ALA A 284 9.68 10.60 -7.26
C ALA A 284 10.07 9.32 -8.01
N CYS A 285 10.08 8.17 -7.35
CA CYS A 285 10.27 6.87 -8.00
C CYS A 285 9.15 6.61 -9.02
N ALA A 286 7.90 6.76 -8.61
CA ALA A 286 6.75 6.57 -9.50
C ALA A 286 6.79 7.50 -10.72
N ARG A 287 7.27 8.76 -10.54
CA ARG A 287 7.39 9.74 -11.63
C ARG A 287 8.28 9.27 -12.77
N ILE A 288 9.38 8.59 -12.44
CA ILE A 288 10.37 8.10 -13.41
C ILE A 288 10.20 6.61 -13.75
N GLY A 289 9.09 5.99 -13.32
CA GLY A 289 8.83 4.56 -13.56
C GLY A 289 9.74 3.61 -12.78
N ALA A 290 10.46 4.11 -11.75
CA ALA A 290 11.26 3.28 -10.87
C ALA A 290 10.38 2.57 -9.82
N VAL A 291 10.78 1.35 -9.43
CA VAL A 291 10.05 0.51 -8.47
C VAL A 291 10.54 0.82 -7.07
N HIS A 292 9.69 1.43 -6.24
CA HIS A 292 10.09 1.67 -4.85
C HIS A 292 9.75 0.47 -3.96
N SER A 293 10.61 0.27 -2.96
CA SER A 293 10.39 -0.70 -1.89
C SER A 293 10.58 -0.01 -0.55
N VAL A 294 9.46 0.36 0.08
CA VAL A 294 9.49 0.98 1.40
C VAL A 294 9.64 -0.11 2.46
N VAL A 295 10.60 0.08 3.34
CA VAL A 295 10.88 -0.81 4.47
C VAL A 295 10.65 -0.03 5.76
N PHE A 296 9.81 -0.58 6.64
CA PHE A 296 9.50 0.04 7.93
C PHE A 296 10.77 0.35 8.72
N ALA A 297 10.93 1.61 9.14
CA ALA A 297 12.12 2.12 9.81
C ALA A 297 12.37 1.53 11.23
N GLY A 298 11.53 0.59 11.66
CA GLY A 298 11.72 -0.20 12.88
C GLY A 298 12.29 -1.60 12.65
N PHE A 299 12.53 -2.00 11.38
CA PHE A 299 13.09 -3.32 11.09
C PHE A 299 14.60 -3.39 11.34
N SER A 300 15.09 -4.60 11.67
CA SER A 300 16.50 -4.88 11.91
C SER A 300 17.34 -4.80 10.62
N ALA A 301 18.65 -4.68 10.80
CA ALA A 301 19.61 -4.70 9.68
C ALA A 301 19.50 -5.97 8.84
N ASP A 302 19.33 -7.14 9.45
CA ASP A 302 19.16 -8.40 8.70
C ASP A 302 17.88 -8.41 7.87
N SER A 303 16.78 -7.90 8.43
CA SER A 303 15.51 -7.79 7.73
C SER A 303 15.58 -6.84 6.53
N LEU A 304 16.32 -5.74 6.66
CA LEU A 304 16.59 -4.80 5.57
C LEU A 304 17.53 -5.43 4.53
N ALA A 305 18.60 -6.11 4.96
CA ALA A 305 19.56 -6.77 4.07
C ALA A 305 18.91 -7.81 3.17
N GLN A 306 18.01 -8.64 3.73
CA GLN A 306 17.28 -9.63 2.95
C GLN A 306 16.48 -9.00 1.80
N ARG A 307 15.82 -7.87 2.04
CA ARG A 307 15.06 -7.13 1.03
C ARG A 307 15.98 -6.51 -0.02
N ILE A 308 17.10 -5.94 0.40
CA ILE A 308 18.12 -5.39 -0.50
C ILE A 308 18.68 -6.48 -1.44
N VAL A 309 19.00 -7.65 -0.91
CA VAL A 309 19.51 -8.77 -1.71
C VAL A 309 18.48 -9.29 -2.71
N ASP A 310 17.20 -9.29 -2.32
CA ASP A 310 16.11 -9.76 -3.16
C ASP A 310 15.77 -8.77 -4.29
N CYS A 311 15.50 -7.50 -3.96
CA CYS A 311 15.09 -6.51 -4.96
C CYS A 311 16.24 -5.82 -5.69
N LYS A 312 17.49 -5.99 -5.26
CA LYS A 312 18.72 -5.48 -5.90
C LYS A 312 18.64 -3.99 -6.29
N PRO A 313 18.43 -3.08 -5.34
CA PRO A 313 18.17 -1.68 -5.63
C PRO A 313 19.42 -0.95 -6.17
N LYS A 314 19.20 0.05 -7.01
CA LYS A 314 20.25 0.97 -7.48
C LYS A 314 20.81 1.84 -6.35
N LEU A 315 19.94 2.25 -5.44
CA LEU A 315 20.32 3.01 -4.26
C LEU A 315 19.39 2.74 -3.07
N VAL A 316 19.84 3.14 -1.87
CA VAL A 316 19.04 3.15 -0.65
C VAL A 316 18.86 4.60 -0.20
N LEU A 317 17.61 4.99 0.08
CA LEU A 317 17.29 6.23 0.78
C LEU A 317 17.12 5.92 2.27
N THR A 318 17.72 6.75 3.12
CA THR A 318 17.57 6.63 4.56
C THR A 318 17.63 7.99 5.25
N CYS A 319 17.54 7.99 6.57
CA CYS A 319 17.70 9.12 7.46
C CYS A 319 18.83 8.83 8.44
N ASN A 320 19.51 9.85 8.95
CA ASN A 320 20.54 9.64 9.96
C ASN A 320 19.97 9.02 11.25
N ALA A 321 18.90 9.60 11.80
CA ALA A 321 18.22 9.10 13.00
C ALA A 321 16.75 9.53 13.05
N VAL A 322 15.99 8.87 13.92
CA VAL A 322 14.63 9.26 14.32
C VAL A 322 14.50 9.16 15.83
N LYS A 323 13.74 10.04 16.46
CA LYS A 323 13.41 9.90 17.87
C LYS A 323 12.22 8.98 18.10
N ARG A 324 12.28 8.19 19.16
CA ARG A 324 11.15 7.47 19.74
C ARG A 324 11.16 7.73 21.24
N GLY A 325 10.30 8.64 21.69
CA GLY A 325 10.45 9.26 23.01
C GLY A 325 11.79 10.00 23.13
N ALA A 326 12.46 9.89 24.27
CA ALA A 326 13.75 10.54 24.53
C ALA A 326 14.94 9.88 23.82
N LYS A 327 14.78 8.69 23.21
CA LYS A 327 15.91 7.91 22.66
C LYS A 327 15.97 8.03 21.12
N PRO A 328 17.12 8.46 20.55
CA PRO A 328 17.34 8.40 19.11
C PRO A 328 17.55 6.95 18.66
N ILE A 329 16.96 6.58 17.53
CA ILE A 329 17.22 5.35 16.78
C ILE A 329 18.11 5.73 15.59
N LEU A 330 19.31 5.17 15.52
CA LEU A 330 20.32 5.49 14.52
C LEU A 330 20.03 4.69 13.23
N LEU A 331 19.16 5.21 12.37
CA LEU A 331 18.73 4.51 11.17
C LEU A 331 19.88 4.28 10.19
N LYS A 332 20.77 5.24 10.07
CA LYS A 332 21.98 5.12 9.23
C LYS A 332 22.89 3.97 9.68
N ASP A 333 23.04 3.74 10.97
CA ASP A 333 23.82 2.61 11.50
C ASP A 333 23.19 1.27 11.13
N ILE A 334 21.84 1.20 11.17
CA ILE A 334 21.11 0.00 10.75
C ILE A 334 21.30 -0.26 9.27
N VAL A 335 21.20 0.80 8.43
CA VAL A 335 21.44 0.70 6.99
C VAL A 335 22.88 0.28 6.70
N ASP A 336 23.87 0.82 7.38
CA ASP A 336 25.28 0.44 7.22
C ASP A 336 25.51 -1.04 7.50
N ALA A 337 24.93 -1.54 8.60
CA ALA A 337 24.99 -2.96 8.94
C ALA A 337 24.27 -3.83 7.87
N ALA A 338 23.11 -3.37 7.38
CA ALA A 338 22.37 -4.07 6.34
C ALA A 338 23.15 -4.13 5.02
N LEU A 339 23.83 -3.04 4.64
CA LEU A 339 24.65 -2.98 3.43
C LEU A 339 25.90 -3.87 3.53
N VAL A 340 26.50 -4.00 4.71
CA VAL A 340 27.59 -4.95 4.96
C VAL A 340 27.08 -6.38 4.81
N GLU A 341 25.93 -6.70 5.38
CA GLU A 341 25.34 -8.04 5.28
C GLU A 341 24.90 -8.37 3.84
N SER A 342 24.32 -7.40 3.12
CA SER A 342 23.99 -7.53 1.71
C SER A 342 25.23 -7.84 0.86
N GLN A 343 26.36 -7.17 1.13
CA GLN A 343 27.63 -7.43 0.43
C GLN A 343 28.15 -8.85 0.66
N LYS A 344 28.06 -9.38 1.87
CA LYS A 344 28.40 -10.79 2.16
C LYS A 344 27.52 -11.78 1.37
N ASN A 345 26.28 -11.39 1.12
CA ASN A 345 25.33 -12.15 0.30
C ASN A 345 25.41 -11.85 -1.22
N GLY A 346 26.51 -11.21 -1.66
CA GLY A 346 26.85 -11.06 -3.07
C GLY A 346 26.22 -9.83 -3.76
N PHE A 347 25.62 -8.88 -3.00
CA PHE A 347 25.04 -7.68 -3.59
C PHE A 347 25.52 -6.41 -2.86
N SER A 348 26.01 -5.43 -3.65
CA SER A 348 26.51 -4.16 -3.14
C SER A 348 25.70 -2.98 -3.69
N VAL A 349 25.33 -2.06 -2.82
CA VAL A 349 24.68 -0.80 -3.19
C VAL A 349 25.73 0.31 -3.28
N GLY A 350 25.71 1.02 -4.41
CA GLY A 350 26.71 2.06 -4.69
C GLY A 350 26.42 3.42 -4.06
N VAL A 351 25.16 3.73 -3.80
CA VAL A 351 24.71 5.05 -3.29
C VAL A 351 23.77 4.88 -2.12
N CYS A 352 24.04 5.60 -1.03
CA CYS A 352 23.14 5.75 0.12
C CYS A 352 22.79 7.23 0.29
N LEU A 353 21.60 7.63 -0.13
CA LEU A 353 21.11 8.99 0.04
C LEU A 353 20.51 9.14 1.43
N THR A 354 21.12 9.97 2.25
CA THR A 354 20.80 10.12 3.68
C THR A 354 20.17 11.48 3.96
N TYR A 355 18.95 11.49 4.47
CA TYR A 355 18.30 12.71 4.97
C TYR A 355 18.81 13.05 6.36
N GLU A 356 19.16 14.30 6.58
CA GLU A 356 19.53 14.80 7.90
C GLU A 356 18.27 15.20 8.68
N ASN A 357 17.92 14.42 9.69
CA ASN A 357 16.92 14.80 10.67
C ASN A 357 17.62 15.47 11.88
N GLN A 358 17.76 16.79 11.78
CA GLN A 358 18.46 17.58 12.81
C GLN A 358 17.79 17.52 14.17
N SER A 359 16.49 17.28 14.22
CA SER A 359 15.74 17.13 15.47
C SER A 359 16.14 15.88 16.25
N ALA A 360 16.60 14.86 15.55
CA ALA A 360 17.01 13.57 16.15
C ALA A 360 18.52 13.48 16.38
N MET A 361 19.32 13.93 15.41
CA MET A 361 20.79 13.80 15.45
C MET A 361 21.46 14.82 14.52
N LYS A 362 22.58 15.34 14.96
CA LYS A 362 23.39 16.22 14.10
C LYS A 362 24.19 15.43 13.07
N ARG A 363 24.54 16.11 11.97
CA ARG A 363 25.31 15.55 10.87
C ARG A 363 26.69 15.05 11.30
N GLU A 364 27.37 15.80 12.18
CA GLU A 364 28.72 15.51 12.68
C GLU A 364 28.77 14.19 13.47
N ASP A 365 27.66 13.80 14.09
CA ASP A 365 27.58 12.58 14.90
C ASP A 365 27.22 11.34 14.07
N THR A 366 26.92 11.52 12.75
CA THR A 366 26.52 10.46 11.86
C THR A 366 27.73 9.73 11.27
N LYS A 367 27.79 8.41 11.39
CA LYS A 367 28.81 7.62 10.69
C LYS A 367 28.67 7.77 9.19
N TRP A 368 29.82 7.97 8.52
CA TRP A 368 29.84 8.32 7.11
C TRP A 368 30.82 7.49 6.29
N LYS A 369 30.39 6.94 5.18
CA LYS A 369 31.24 6.22 4.24
C LYS A 369 31.43 7.06 2.98
N VAL A 370 32.61 7.67 2.84
CA VAL A 370 33.01 8.47 1.67
C VAL A 370 32.90 7.63 0.40
N GLY A 371 32.39 8.25 -0.66
CA GLY A 371 32.21 7.60 -1.98
C GLY A 371 30.92 6.79 -2.12
N ARG A 372 30.16 6.56 -1.03
CA ARG A 372 28.86 5.91 -1.05
C ARG A 372 27.75 6.83 -0.53
N ASP A 373 28.00 7.49 0.60
CA ASP A 373 26.98 8.25 1.33
C ASP A 373 26.91 9.67 0.80
N VAL A 374 25.68 10.16 0.62
CA VAL A 374 25.39 11.49 0.11
C VAL A 374 24.29 12.11 0.96
N TRP A 375 24.47 13.37 1.37
CA TRP A 375 23.42 14.09 2.09
C TRP A 375 22.33 14.58 1.14
N TRP A 376 21.09 14.25 1.46
CA TRP A 376 19.92 14.69 0.69
C TRP A 376 19.89 16.21 0.50
N GLN A 377 20.05 16.95 1.59
CA GLN A 377 19.99 18.41 1.60
C GLN A 377 21.07 19.07 0.74
N ASP A 378 22.23 18.42 0.59
CA ASP A 378 23.36 18.98 -0.18
C ASP A 378 23.18 18.79 -1.69
N VAL A 379 22.42 17.79 -2.11
CA VAL A 379 22.35 17.42 -3.54
C VAL A 379 20.97 17.63 -4.15
N VAL A 380 19.90 17.20 -3.50
CA VAL A 380 18.56 17.14 -4.12
C VAL A 380 18.03 18.53 -4.46
N THR A 381 18.23 19.50 -3.57
CA THR A 381 17.76 20.88 -3.76
C THR A 381 18.45 21.62 -4.92
N ASN A 382 19.58 21.11 -5.42
CA ASN A 382 20.31 21.70 -6.55
C ASN A 382 19.76 21.25 -7.91
N PHE A 383 18.83 20.29 -7.93
CA PHE A 383 18.23 19.79 -9.16
C PHE A 383 17.01 20.63 -9.58
N PRO A 384 16.69 20.66 -10.89
CA PRO A 384 15.53 21.38 -11.40
C PRO A 384 14.21 20.90 -10.79
N THR A 385 13.28 21.84 -10.58
CA THR A 385 11.90 21.59 -10.13
C THR A 385 10.98 21.11 -11.27
N LYS A 386 11.54 20.86 -12.46
CA LYS A 386 10.82 20.27 -13.60
C LYS A 386 11.48 18.96 -13.98
N CYS A 387 10.69 17.92 -14.05
CA CYS A 387 11.09 16.59 -14.48
C CYS A 387 9.98 15.99 -15.32
N ASP A 388 10.31 15.56 -16.53
CA ASP A 388 9.31 14.89 -17.38
C ASP A 388 8.88 13.57 -16.78
N VAL A 389 7.61 13.26 -17.00
CA VAL A 389 6.96 12.05 -16.50
C VAL A 389 7.30 10.88 -17.41
N GLU A 390 7.71 9.77 -16.84
CA GLU A 390 7.79 8.48 -17.54
C GLU A 390 6.39 7.86 -17.62
N TRP A 391 5.87 7.72 -18.84
CA TRP A 391 4.58 7.07 -19.07
C TRP A 391 4.78 5.57 -19.07
N VAL A 392 4.18 4.92 -18.07
CA VAL A 392 4.29 3.47 -17.84
C VAL A 392 3.03 2.75 -18.27
N ASP A 393 3.16 1.50 -18.70
CA ASP A 393 2.00 0.65 -18.95
C ASP A 393 1.23 0.39 -17.65
N ALA A 394 -0.08 0.16 -17.75
CA ALA A 394 -0.92 -0.10 -16.58
C ALA A 394 -0.41 -1.27 -15.72
N GLU A 395 0.18 -2.26 -16.35
CA GLU A 395 0.77 -3.46 -15.70
C GLU A 395 2.27 -3.32 -15.37
N ASP A 396 2.89 -2.16 -15.65
CA ASP A 396 4.25 -1.92 -15.22
C ASP A 396 4.35 -1.87 -13.69
N PRO A 397 5.44 -2.42 -13.11
CA PRO A 397 5.69 -2.38 -11.68
C PRO A 397 5.69 -0.98 -11.11
N LEU A 398 5.03 -0.80 -9.96
CA LEU A 398 5.02 0.44 -9.20
C LEU A 398 5.84 0.31 -7.92
N PHE A 399 5.56 -0.71 -7.13
CA PHE A 399 6.31 -0.96 -5.90
C PHE A 399 6.35 -2.43 -5.50
N LEU A 400 7.36 -2.76 -4.69
CA LEU A 400 7.53 -4.03 -4.00
C LEU A 400 7.28 -3.86 -2.51
N LEU A 401 6.30 -4.58 -1.99
CA LEU A 401 6.03 -4.60 -0.56
C LEU A 401 6.19 -6.01 -0.01
N TYR A 402 7.04 -6.14 1.02
CA TYR A 402 7.38 -7.44 1.58
C TYR A 402 6.46 -7.84 2.72
N THR A 403 5.96 -9.07 2.65
CA THR A 403 5.22 -9.73 3.72
C THR A 403 6.11 -10.72 4.46
N SER A 404 5.71 -11.09 5.69
CA SER A 404 6.47 -12.01 6.56
C SER A 404 6.61 -13.44 6.03
N GLY A 405 5.89 -13.81 4.98
CA GLY A 405 5.96 -15.14 4.33
C GLY A 405 5.82 -16.33 5.29
N SER A 406 5.06 -17.34 4.90
CA SER A 406 4.86 -18.58 5.69
C SER A 406 6.15 -19.41 5.91
N THR A 407 7.21 -19.15 5.12
CA THR A 407 8.50 -19.86 5.17
C THR A 407 9.59 -19.13 5.95
N GLY A 408 9.25 -18.03 6.65
CA GLY A 408 10.21 -17.21 7.41
C GLY A 408 11.05 -16.25 6.56
N LYS A 409 11.13 -16.42 5.23
CA LYS A 409 11.77 -15.44 4.35
C LYS A 409 10.75 -14.42 3.86
N PRO A 410 11.08 -13.12 3.82
CA PRO A 410 10.22 -12.10 3.26
C PRO A 410 9.86 -12.42 1.80
N LYS A 411 8.59 -12.25 1.43
CA LYS A 411 8.12 -12.38 0.04
C LYS A 411 7.71 -11.02 -0.48
N GLY A 412 8.32 -10.56 -1.57
CA GLY A 412 7.97 -9.31 -2.22
C GLY A 412 6.68 -9.48 -3.03
N VAL A 413 5.66 -8.72 -2.70
CA VAL A 413 4.43 -8.59 -3.49
C VAL A 413 4.61 -7.41 -4.43
N LEU A 414 4.57 -7.68 -5.73
CA LEU A 414 4.68 -6.67 -6.76
C LEU A 414 3.31 -6.08 -7.06
N HIS A 415 3.18 -4.77 -6.91
CA HIS A 415 1.99 -4.03 -7.29
C HIS A 415 2.23 -3.27 -8.60
N THR A 416 1.26 -3.35 -9.52
CA THR A 416 1.30 -2.67 -10.81
C THR A 416 0.59 -1.32 -10.78
N SER A 417 0.86 -0.46 -11.77
CA SER A 417 0.53 0.97 -11.71
C SER A 417 -0.96 1.29 -11.90
N GLY A 418 -1.58 0.78 -12.97
CA GLY A 418 -2.91 1.25 -13.39
C GLY A 418 -4.04 0.79 -12.48
N GLY A 419 -4.12 -0.53 -12.24
CA GLY A 419 -5.16 -1.11 -11.37
C GLY A 419 -5.06 -0.60 -9.94
N TYR A 420 -3.84 -0.52 -9.39
CA TYR A 420 -3.62 0.00 -8.05
C TYR A 420 -4.03 1.48 -7.93
N MET A 421 -3.71 2.31 -8.93
CA MET A 421 -4.10 3.73 -8.96
C MET A 421 -5.62 3.89 -8.85
N VAL A 422 -6.36 3.19 -9.70
CA VAL A 422 -7.83 3.27 -9.73
C VAL A 422 -8.44 2.73 -8.44
N TYR A 423 -7.95 1.58 -7.96
CA TYR A 423 -8.42 0.96 -6.73
C TYR A 423 -8.22 1.86 -5.50
N THR A 424 -6.99 2.33 -5.28
CA THR A 424 -6.66 3.08 -4.06
C THR A 424 -7.38 4.43 -4.02
N ALA A 425 -7.56 5.09 -5.17
CA ALA A 425 -8.32 6.32 -5.25
C ALA A 425 -9.82 6.10 -4.96
N THR A 426 -10.39 5.02 -5.50
CA THR A 426 -11.81 4.68 -5.33
C THR A 426 -12.12 4.33 -3.88
N THR A 427 -11.30 3.46 -3.28
CA THR A 427 -11.50 3.05 -1.88
C THR A 427 -11.30 4.21 -0.93
N PHE A 428 -10.32 5.07 -1.16
CA PHE A 428 -10.18 6.31 -0.37
C PHE A 428 -11.44 7.17 -0.47
N LYS A 429 -11.92 7.45 -1.67
CA LYS A 429 -13.08 8.31 -1.89
C LYS A 429 -14.33 7.80 -1.19
N TYR A 430 -14.68 6.53 -1.40
CA TYR A 430 -15.97 6.00 -0.95
C TYR A 430 -15.93 5.38 0.45
N ALA A 431 -14.84 4.69 0.83
CA ALA A 431 -14.78 4.04 2.14
C ALA A 431 -14.55 5.04 3.29
N PHE A 432 -13.83 6.13 3.02
CA PHE A 432 -13.65 7.21 4.00
C PHE A 432 -14.60 8.37 3.78
N ASP A 433 -15.51 8.27 2.82
CA ASP A 433 -16.50 9.31 2.50
C ASP A 433 -15.88 10.71 2.33
N TYR A 434 -14.71 10.76 1.67
CA TYR A 434 -13.89 11.95 1.56
C TYR A 434 -14.61 13.14 0.95
N LYS A 435 -14.50 14.29 1.59
CA LYS A 435 -14.98 15.60 1.11
C LYS A 435 -13.78 16.55 0.84
N PRO A 436 -13.91 17.47 -0.13
CA PRO A 436 -12.79 18.35 -0.53
C PRO A 436 -12.20 19.23 0.58
N ALA A 437 -12.96 19.49 1.65
CA ALA A 437 -12.54 20.29 2.81
C ALA A 437 -11.84 19.47 3.90
N ASP A 438 -11.86 18.14 3.81
CA ASP A 438 -11.30 17.27 4.83
C ASP A 438 -9.77 17.32 4.84
N ILE A 439 -9.20 17.24 6.04
CA ILE A 439 -7.82 16.90 6.29
C ILE A 439 -7.81 15.45 6.76
N TYR A 440 -7.15 14.58 5.99
CA TYR A 440 -7.16 13.16 6.26
C TYR A 440 -5.91 12.72 6.99
N TRP A 441 -6.07 11.96 8.07
CA TRP A 441 -4.97 11.38 8.82
C TRP A 441 -5.08 9.86 8.87
N CYS A 442 -4.05 9.19 8.36
CA CYS A 442 -3.85 7.76 8.50
C CYS A 442 -2.68 7.50 9.45
N THR A 443 -2.93 6.75 10.51
CA THR A 443 -1.92 6.43 11.55
C THR A 443 -0.98 5.30 11.17
N ALA A 444 -1.15 4.71 9.96
CA ALA A 444 -0.31 3.63 9.47
C ALA A 444 1.01 4.16 8.90
N ASP A 445 2.09 3.41 9.12
CA ASP A 445 3.39 3.66 8.48
C ASP A 445 3.36 3.26 7.00
N CYS A 446 4.06 4.01 6.14
CA CYS A 446 4.19 3.69 4.71
C CYS A 446 4.96 2.38 4.43
N GLY A 447 5.65 1.80 5.40
CA GLY A 447 6.19 0.44 5.30
C GLY A 447 5.13 -0.67 5.20
N TRP A 448 3.84 -0.31 5.30
CA TRP A 448 2.70 -1.21 5.16
C TRP A 448 1.81 -0.78 3.98
N ILE A 449 1.01 -1.73 3.45
CA ILE A 449 0.10 -1.43 2.33
C ILE A 449 -0.89 -0.32 2.68
N THR A 450 -1.35 -0.26 3.94
CA THR A 450 -2.26 0.78 4.42
C THR A 450 -1.64 2.17 4.28
N GLY A 451 -0.37 2.34 4.66
CA GLY A 451 0.34 3.61 4.52
C GLY A 451 0.58 3.97 3.05
N HIS A 452 0.97 3.02 2.19
CA HIS A 452 1.07 3.26 0.75
C HIS A 452 -0.25 3.80 0.19
N SER A 453 -1.36 3.11 0.50
CA SER A 453 -2.66 3.42 -0.08
C SER A 453 -3.30 4.67 0.51
N TYR A 454 -3.16 4.89 1.82
CA TYR A 454 -3.97 5.91 2.52
C TYR A 454 -3.16 6.99 3.24
N VAL A 455 -1.82 6.97 3.19
CA VAL A 455 -1.00 8.16 3.50
C VAL A 455 -0.57 8.84 2.20
N THR A 456 -0.16 8.06 1.18
CA THR A 456 0.45 8.63 -0.03
C THR A 456 -0.54 8.70 -1.20
N TYR A 457 -0.94 7.55 -1.77
CA TYR A 457 -1.56 7.55 -3.09
C TYR A 457 -3.05 7.92 -3.09
N GLY A 458 -3.87 7.25 -2.31
CA GLY A 458 -5.34 7.44 -2.32
C GLY A 458 -5.77 8.89 -2.05
N PRO A 459 -5.29 9.51 -0.97
CA PRO A 459 -5.61 10.90 -0.69
C PRO A 459 -5.16 11.88 -1.79
N LEU A 460 -3.90 11.78 -2.23
CA LEU A 460 -3.34 12.69 -3.23
C LEU A 460 -4.00 12.52 -4.60
N LEU A 461 -4.41 11.30 -4.97
CA LEU A 461 -5.20 11.04 -6.18
C LEU A 461 -6.58 11.71 -6.13
N ASN A 462 -7.11 11.98 -4.95
CA ASN A 462 -8.38 12.68 -4.75
C ASN A 462 -8.21 14.19 -4.46
N GLY A 463 -6.98 14.71 -4.48
CA GLY A 463 -6.72 16.11 -4.19
C GLY A 463 -6.91 16.48 -2.71
N ALA A 464 -6.77 15.51 -1.81
CA ALA A 464 -6.91 15.69 -0.37
C ALA A 464 -5.68 16.34 0.27
N ALA A 465 -5.86 16.96 1.43
CA ALA A 465 -4.79 17.27 2.35
C ALA A 465 -4.57 16.08 3.29
N VAL A 466 -3.32 15.64 3.48
CA VAL A 466 -2.98 14.55 4.41
C VAL A 466 -2.15 15.06 5.57
N LEU A 467 -2.32 14.46 6.75
CA LEU A 467 -1.43 14.65 7.88
C LEU A 467 -0.46 13.45 7.96
N VAL A 468 0.83 13.74 7.97
CA VAL A 468 1.92 12.77 8.20
C VAL A 468 2.48 13.04 9.60
N PHE A 469 2.47 12.04 10.47
CA PHE A 469 2.95 12.16 11.84
C PHE A 469 4.19 11.30 12.05
N GLU A 470 5.31 11.94 12.46
CA GLU A 470 6.58 11.22 12.69
C GLU A 470 6.55 10.31 13.92
N GLY A 471 5.75 10.68 14.90
CA GLY A 471 5.67 10.01 16.19
C GLY A 471 4.91 8.69 16.18
N VAL A 472 4.77 8.10 17.39
CA VAL A 472 3.89 6.97 17.64
C VAL A 472 2.63 7.48 18.29
N CYS A 473 1.46 7.08 17.81
CA CYS A 473 0.14 7.57 18.27
C CYS A 473 -0.08 7.49 19.80
N ILE A 474 0.70 6.68 20.49
CA ILE A 474 0.65 6.57 21.97
C ILE A 474 0.99 7.91 22.65
N PHE A 475 1.82 8.75 22.03
CA PHE A 475 2.18 10.05 22.58
C PHE A 475 1.14 11.14 22.33
N LEU A 476 0.33 10.99 21.29
CA LEU A 476 -0.73 11.96 20.96
C LEU A 476 -1.80 12.05 22.08
N TYR A 477 -2.05 10.93 22.76
CA TYR A 477 -3.04 10.90 23.86
C TYR A 477 -2.62 11.75 25.07
N ILE A 478 -1.31 12.02 25.22
CA ILE A 478 -0.78 12.85 26.33
C ILE A 478 -0.85 14.36 26.00
N PHE A 479 -0.85 14.74 24.71
CA PHE A 479 -0.87 16.14 24.28
C PHE A 479 -2.28 16.67 23.98
N LEU A 480 -3.28 15.80 23.83
CA LEU A 480 -4.68 16.18 23.62
C LEU A 480 -5.54 16.10 24.89
N SER A 481 -4.98 15.68 26.01
CA SER A 481 -5.59 15.69 27.35
C SER A 481 -5.05 16.84 28.18
#